data_19aeebbc80c2b4610446d2d2a6351f22
#
_entry.id   19aeebbc80c2b4610446d2d2a6351f22
#
_cell.length_a   1.000
_cell.length_b   1.000
_cell.length_c   1.000
_cell.angle_alpha   90.00
_cell.angle_beta   90.00
_cell.angle_gamma   90.00
#
_symmetry.space_group_name_H-M   'P 1'
#
loop_
_entity.id
_entity.type
_entity.pdbx_description
1 polymer ?
#
loop_
_entity_poly.entity_id
_entity_poly.type
_entity_poly.pdbx_seq_one_letter_code
_entity_poly.pdbx_strand_id
1 'polypeptide(L)'
;MIRRLTVVAAALAASGVLAEPTTAPTTKPTLSLTEAKQLSAAAQAYAAQHGWPCSIAIVDDGGWPILTARMDGAPVVAGIELAQGKAKTAAIFKRSSDDLETSVNSGRAAAITSGFVMMKGGLPVKSNGVVVGAIGVSGDTPEHDIRIAMAALEQ
;
A
#
# COMPACT_ATOMS: atom_id res chain seq x y z
N MET A 1 37.31 -40.80 -73.32
CA MET A 1 37.04 -39.47 -72.76
C MET A 1 35.92 -39.63 -71.72
N ILE A 2 36.27 -39.73 -70.45
CA ILE A 2 35.31 -39.89 -69.37
C ILE A 2 35.25 -38.58 -68.60
N ARG A 3 34.09 -37.84 -68.68
CA ARG A 3 33.84 -36.60 -67.94
C ARG A 3 33.45 -36.99 -66.51
N ARG A 4 34.27 -36.60 -65.53
CA ARG A 4 33.87 -36.69 -64.11
C ARG A 4 32.96 -35.53 -63.75
N LEU A 5 31.71 -35.87 -63.29
CA LEU A 5 30.79 -34.93 -62.74
C LEU A 5 31.12 -34.70 -61.28
N THR A 6 31.47 -33.46 -60.89
CA THR A 6 31.72 -33.09 -59.50
C THR A 6 30.40 -32.59 -58.91
N VAL A 7 29.85 -33.31 -57.93
CA VAL A 7 28.67 -32.87 -57.16
C VAL A 7 29.16 -32.02 -56.00
N VAL A 8 28.76 -30.74 -56.00
CA VAL A 8 28.98 -29.82 -54.88
C VAL A 8 27.79 -29.94 -53.95
N ALA A 9 28.01 -30.50 -52.75
CA ALA A 9 27.01 -30.53 -51.69
C ALA A 9 27.01 -29.18 -50.94
N ALA A 10 25.92 -28.42 -51.04
CA ALA A 10 25.73 -27.21 -50.26
C ALA A 10 25.20 -27.60 -48.87
N ALA A 11 25.98 -27.35 -47.82
CA ALA A 11 25.55 -27.50 -46.44
C ALA A 11 24.72 -26.31 -46.02
N LEU A 12 23.40 -26.49 -45.79
CA LEU A 12 22.52 -25.50 -45.14
C LEU A 12 22.87 -25.48 -43.62
N ALA A 13 23.49 -24.40 -43.17
CA ALA A 13 23.65 -24.13 -41.75
C ALA A 13 22.31 -23.63 -41.21
N ALA A 14 21.62 -24.47 -40.44
CA ALA A 14 20.42 -24.07 -39.69
C ALA A 14 20.86 -23.21 -38.50
N SER A 15 20.68 -21.89 -38.60
CA SER A 15 20.85 -20.96 -37.48
C SER A 15 19.70 -21.19 -36.47
N GLY A 16 19.97 -21.98 -35.44
CA GLY A 16 19.04 -22.12 -34.30
C GLY A 16 18.95 -20.79 -33.56
N VAL A 17 17.82 -20.10 -33.70
CA VAL A 17 17.49 -18.97 -32.84
C VAL A 17 17.22 -19.54 -31.43
N LEU A 18 18.19 -19.33 -30.53
CA LEU A 18 18.00 -19.62 -29.11
C LEU A 18 16.91 -18.66 -28.60
N ALA A 19 15.74 -19.19 -28.30
CA ALA A 19 14.70 -18.43 -27.62
C ALA A 19 15.22 -18.04 -26.23
N GLU A 20 15.30 -16.74 -25.97
CA GLU A 20 15.61 -16.24 -24.61
C GLU A 20 14.54 -16.73 -23.64
N PRO A 21 14.94 -17.12 -22.40
CA PRO A 21 13.97 -17.52 -21.39
C PRO A 21 13.05 -16.32 -21.06
N THR A 22 11.80 -16.39 -21.49
CA THR A 22 10.76 -15.43 -21.13
C THR A 22 10.50 -15.59 -19.63
N THR A 23 11.10 -14.74 -18.80
CA THR A 23 10.76 -14.66 -17.38
C THR A 23 9.32 -14.20 -17.26
N ALA A 24 8.45 -15.04 -16.66
CA ALA A 24 7.08 -14.65 -16.36
C ALA A 24 7.10 -13.37 -15.50
N PRO A 25 6.19 -12.41 -15.76
CA PRO A 25 6.12 -11.20 -14.95
C PRO A 25 5.88 -11.57 -13.49
N THR A 26 6.71 -11.07 -12.59
CA THR A 26 6.50 -11.20 -11.16
C THR A 26 5.27 -10.40 -10.77
N THR A 27 4.19 -11.09 -10.37
CA THR A 27 2.98 -10.44 -9.87
C THR A 27 3.23 -10.00 -8.42
N LYS A 28 3.12 -8.70 -8.17
CA LYS A 28 3.16 -8.13 -6.83
C LYS A 28 1.74 -8.17 -6.23
N PRO A 29 1.54 -8.66 -5.00
CA PRO A 29 0.25 -8.55 -4.34
C PRO A 29 -0.08 -7.07 -4.12
N THR A 30 -1.30 -6.67 -4.45
CA THR A 30 -1.81 -5.30 -4.30
C THR A 30 -3.15 -5.33 -3.58
N LEU A 31 -3.44 -4.28 -2.82
CA LEU A 31 -4.74 -4.10 -2.19
C LEU A 31 -5.78 -3.71 -3.25
N SER A 32 -6.85 -4.49 -3.38
CA SER A 32 -7.93 -4.21 -4.32
C SER A 32 -8.92 -3.17 -3.78
N LEU A 33 -9.70 -2.54 -4.66
CA LEU A 33 -10.80 -1.65 -4.25
C LEU A 33 -11.85 -2.39 -3.42
N THR A 34 -12.09 -3.68 -3.67
CA THR A 34 -13.03 -4.50 -2.90
C THR A 34 -12.56 -4.65 -1.45
N GLU A 35 -11.30 -5.01 -1.24
CA GLU A 35 -10.71 -5.10 0.11
C GLU A 35 -10.67 -3.71 0.79
N ALA A 36 -10.33 -2.65 0.05
CA ALA A 36 -10.36 -1.30 0.58
C ALA A 36 -11.75 -0.87 1.06
N LYS A 37 -12.82 -1.27 0.35
CA LYS A 37 -14.21 -1.05 0.78
C LYS A 37 -14.55 -1.82 2.06
N GLN A 38 -14.09 -3.06 2.19
CA GLN A 38 -14.29 -3.88 3.39
C GLN A 38 -13.60 -3.24 4.61
N LEU A 39 -12.32 -2.88 4.48
CA LEU A 39 -11.57 -2.20 5.53
C LEU A 39 -12.24 -0.89 5.95
N SER A 40 -12.67 -0.07 4.98
CA SER A 40 -13.35 1.19 5.26
C SER A 40 -14.68 0.97 5.96
N ALA A 41 -15.48 -0.01 5.54
CA ALA A 41 -16.76 -0.34 6.16
C ALA A 41 -16.60 -0.78 7.62
N ALA A 42 -15.60 -1.61 7.89
CA ALA A 42 -15.28 -2.06 9.22
C ALA A 42 -14.83 -0.94 10.15
N ALA A 43 -13.93 -0.08 9.66
CA ALA A 43 -13.52 1.12 10.39
C ALA A 43 -14.71 2.02 10.73
N GLN A 44 -15.59 2.28 9.76
CA GLN A 44 -16.79 3.09 9.96
C GLN A 44 -17.75 2.46 10.96
N ALA A 45 -17.96 1.15 10.87
CA ALA A 45 -18.85 0.42 11.81
C ALA A 45 -18.32 0.50 13.24
N TYR A 46 -17.02 0.28 13.44
CA TYR A 46 -16.40 0.40 14.77
C TYR A 46 -16.50 1.84 15.30
N ALA A 47 -16.17 2.83 14.47
CA ALA A 47 -16.26 4.24 14.83
C ALA A 47 -17.71 4.65 15.21
N ALA A 48 -18.71 4.21 14.45
CA ALA A 48 -20.11 4.48 14.72
C ALA A 48 -20.59 3.86 16.06
N GLN A 49 -20.18 2.63 16.37
CA GLN A 49 -20.50 1.95 17.64
C GLN A 49 -19.98 2.70 18.86
N HIS A 50 -18.87 3.44 18.71
CA HIS A 50 -18.24 4.17 19.80
C HIS A 50 -18.58 5.67 19.80
N GLY A 51 -19.32 6.16 18.79
CA GLY A 51 -19.63 7.58 18.67
C GLY A 51 -18.42 8.44 18.30
N TRP A 52 -17.45 7.87 17.56
CA TRP A 52 -16.21 8.52 17.12
C TRP A 52 -16.19 8.76 15.60
N PRO A 53 -17.03 9.68 15.07
CA PRO A 53 -17.03 9.94 13.64
C PRO A 53 -15.67 10.45 13.16
N CYS A 54 -15.18 9.92 12.05
CA CYS A 54 -13.83 10.18 11.60
C CYS A 54 -13.73 10.23 10.07
N SER A 55 -12.54 10.60 9.58
CA SER A 55 -12.12 10.43 8.19
C SER A 55 -11.23 9.20 8.09
N ILE A 56 -11.40 8.41 7.03
CA ILE A 56 -10.71 7.16 6.77
C ILE A 56 -10.11 7.22 5.39
N ALA A 57 -8.86 6.80 5.24
CA ALA A 57 -8.20 6.65 3.95
C ALA A 57 -7.56 5.26 3.84
N ILE A 58 -7.76 4.63 2.69
CA ILE A 58 -7.09 3.38 2.31
C ILE A 58 -6.21 3.71 1.11
N VAL A 59 -4.94 3.34 1.19
CA VAL A 59 -3.94 3.57 0.14
C VAL A 59 -3.30 2.26 -0.30
N ASP A 60 -2.72 2.23 -1.50
CA ASP A 60 -1.87 1.15 -1.97
C ASP A 60 -0.50 1.16 -1.27
N ASP A 61 0.38 0.23 -1.60
CA ASP A 61 1.72 0.13 -1.02
C ASP A 61 2.69 1.23 -1.50
N GLY A 62 2.33 1.99 -2.53
CA GLY A 62 2.98 3.23 -2.97
C GLY A 62 2.45 4.48 -2.24
N GLY A 63 1.42 4.32 -1.39
CA GLY A 63 0.79 5.42 -0.67
C GLY A 63 -0.23 6.22 -1.50
N TRP A 64 -0.68 5.68 -2.66
CA TRP A 64 -1.69 6.31 -3.49
C TRP A 64 -3.10 5.93 -3.02
N PRO A 65 -4.05 6.88 -2.99
CA PRO A 65 -5.39 6.62 -2.51
C PRO A 65 -6.14 5.60 -3.37
N ILE A 66 -6.72 4.57 -2.72
CA ILE A 66 -7.68 3.65 -3.32
C ILE A 66 -9.10 4.08 -2.94
N LEU A 67 -9.31 4.45 -1.67
CA LEU A 67 -10.59 4.89 -1.15
C LEU A 67 -10.39 5.89 -0.02
N THR A 68 -11.25 6.91 0.01
CA THR A 68 -11.36 7.85 1.13
C THR A 68 -12.81 8.02 1.50
N ALA A 69 -13.10 8.07 2.80
CA ALA A 69 -14.42 8.32 3.33
C ALA A 69 -14.33 9.32 4.50
N ARG A 70 -15.28 10.24 4.56
CA ARG A 70 -15.49 11.11 5.72
C ARG A 70 -16.89 10.83 6.26
N MET A 71 -16.96 10.41 7.51
CA MET A 71 -18.24 10.17 8.19
C MET A 71 -18.94 11.50 8.47
N ASP A 72 -20.27 11.48 8.50
CA ASP A 72 -21.06 12.60 8.98
C ASP A 72 -20.67 12.90 10.43
N GLY A 73 -20.50 14.17 10.75
CA GLY A 73 -20.08 14.59 12.08
C GLY A 73 -18.58 14.46 12.38
N ALA A 74 -17.74 14.02 11.43
CA ALA A 74 -16.28 14.00 11.63
C ALA A 74 -15.76 15.40 11.99
N PRO A 75 -15.12 15.57 13.19
CA PRO A 75 -14.89 16.90 13.77
C PRO A 75 -13.75 17.68 13.11
N VAL A 76 -12.78 16.97 12.55
CA VAL A 76 -11.55 17.60 11.99
C VAL A 76 -11.77 17.98 10.54
N VAL A 77 -11.68 19.27 10.21
CA VAL A 77 -11.85 19.77 8.83
C VAL A 77 -10.78 19.20 7.90
N ALA A 78 -9.53 19.17 8.33
CA ALA A 78 -8.40 18.56 7.60
C ALA A 78 -8.34 17.03 7.72
N GLY A 79 -9.37 16.39 8.26
CA GLY A 79 -9.35 14.95 8.58
C GLY A 79 -9.05 14.05 7.39
N ILE A 80 -9.53 14.37 6.20
CA ILE A 80 -9.24 13.61 4.97
C ILE A 80 -7.75 13.65 4.63
N GLU A 81 -7.14 14.83 4.66
CA GLU A 81 -5.71 15.01 4.36
C GLU A 81 -4.83 14.31 5.41
N LEU A 82 -5.20 14.43 6.69
CA LEU A 82 -4.50 13.76 7.77
C LEU A 82 -4.61 12.24 7.67
N ALA A 83 -5.81 11.71 7.40
CA ALA A 83 -6.01 10.28 7.22
C ALA A 83 -5.19 9.73 6.04
N GLN A 84 -5.19 10.42 4.89
CA GLN A 84 -4.36 10.07 3.74
C GLN A 84 -2.87 10.15 4.07
N GLY A 85 -2.44 11.20 4.75
CA GLY A 85 -1.06 11.37 5.17
C GLY A 85 -0.58 10.25 6.10
N LYS A 86 -1.39 9.89 7.11
CA LYS A 86 -1.10 8.78 8.04
C LYS A 86 -1.04 7.44 7.31
N ALA A 87 -2.00 7.15 6.41
CA ALA A 87 -1.99 5.96 5.59
C ALA A 87 -0.75 5.88 4.70
N LYS A 88 -0.44 6.96 3.97
CA LYS A 88 0.76 7.06 3.13
C LYS A 88 2.04 6.81 3.94
N THR A 89 2.14 7.41 5.11
CA THR A 89 3.27 7.20 6.01
C THR A 89 3.41 5.72 6.37
N ALA A 90 2.32 5.06 6.78
CA ALA A 90 2.35 3.65 7.16
C ALA A 90 2.70 2.73 5.97
N ALA A 91 2.21 3.02 4.76
CA ALA A 91 2.51 2.25 3.55
C ALA A 91 4.00 2.34 3.16
N ILE A 92 4.54 3.56 3.09
CA ILE A 92 5.90 3.82 2.62
C ILE A 92 6.96 3.35 3.61
N PHE A 93 6.76 3.60 4.91
CA PHE A 93 7.68 3.16 5.96
C PHE A 93 7.43 1.70 6.40
N LYS A 94 6.36 1.06 5.90
CA LYS A 94 5.98 -0.34 6.20
C LYS A 94 5.81 -0.64 7.69
N ARG A 95 5.40 0.36 8.46
CA ARG A 95 5.17 0.30 9.91
C ARG A 95 4.13 1.31 10.35
N SER A 96 3.65 1.20 11.58
CA SER A 96 2.70 2.16 12.15
C SER A 96 3.24 3.60 12.09
N SER A 97 2.37 4.55 11.78
CA SER A 97 2.69 5.98 11.92
C SER A 97 2.89 6.41 13.38
N ASP A 98 2.35 5.65 14.34
CA ASP A 98 2.55 5.78 15.78
C ASP A 98 4.03 5.54 16.19
N ASP A 99 4.67 4.53 15.61
CA ASP A 99 6.12 4.28 15.83
C ASP A 99 6.96 5.46 15.36
N LEU A 100 6.53 6.14 14.29
CA LEU A 100 7.24 7.32 13.77
C LEU A 100 6.98 8.55 14.64
N GLU A 101 5.76 8.75 15.12
CA GLU A 101 5.42 9.77 16.13
C GLU A 101 6.26 9.62 17.38
N THR A 102 6.34 8.40 17.91
CA THR A 102 7.19 8.06 19.06
C THR A 102 8.66 8.40 18.80
N SER A 103 9.17 8.11 17.59
CA SER A 103 10.55 8.43 17.21
C SER A 103 10.79 9.95 17.19
N VAL A 104 9.83 10.74 16.67
CA VAL A 104 9.90 12.20 16.69
C VAL A 104 9.92 12.73 18.13
N ASN A 105 9.01 12.27 18.96
CA ASN A 105 8.88 12.66 20.37
C ASN A 105 10.10 12.24 21.22
N SER A 106 10.81 11.19 20.79
CA SER A 106 12.04 10.70 21.43
C SER A 106 13.32 11.39 20.91
N GLY A 107 13.20 12.55 20.26
CA GLY A 107 14.33 13.40 19.87
C GLY A 107 14.70 13.39 18.40
N ARG A 108 14.03 12.59 17.52
CA ARG A 108 14.22 12.66 16.07
C ARG A 108 13.38 13.74 15.40
N ALA A 109 13.35 14.95 15.96
CA ALA A 109 12.52 16.05 15.47
C ALA A 109 12.78 16.40 13.98
N ALA A 110 14.02 16.20 13.50
CA ALA A 110 14.34 16.39 12.08
C ALA A 110 13.53 15.49 11.11
N ALA A 111 12.92 14.40 11.61
CA ALA A 111 12.11 13.52 10.78
C ALA A 111 10.86 14.23 10.20
N ILE A 112 10.33 15.25 10.86
CA ILE A 112 9.20 16.06 10.36
C ILE A 112 9.52 16.80 9.05
N THR A 113 10.79 17.07 8.76
CA THR A 113 11.19 17.71 7.50
C THR A 113 11.05 16.80 6.28
N SER A 114 10.79 15.51 6.48
CA SER A 114 10.55 14.54 5.40
C SER A 114 9.23 14.77 4.63
N GLY A 115 8.33 15.58 5.19
CA GLY A 115 7.02 15.89 4.58
C GLY A 115 5.96 14.78 4.76
N PHE A 116 6.24 13.76 5.59
CA PHE A 116 5.26 12.73 5.94
C PHE A 116 4.49 13.09 7.22
N VAL A 117 3.23 12.64 7.30
CA VAL A 117 2.39 12.82 8.50
C VAL A 117 2.76 11.73 9.51
N MET A 118 3.60 12.09 10.47
CA MET A 118 4.07 11.18 11.53
C MET A 118 3.18 11.31 12.78
N MET A 119 1.89 11.01 12.60
CA MET A 119 0.88 11.08 13.64
C MET A 119 0.20 9.71 13.78
N LYS A 120 -0.11 9.29 15.01
CA LYS A 120 -0.83 8.05 15.33
C LYS A 120 -2.15 7.94 14.53
N GLY A 121 -2.47 6.71 14.09
CA GLY A 121 -3.69 6.38 13.36
C GLY A 121 -3.48 5.83 11.96
N GLY A 122 -2.22 5.62 11.52
CA GLY A 122 -1.89 4.94 10.26
C GLY A 122 -1.31 3.56 10.50
N LEU A 123 -1.87 2.51 9.88
CA LEU A 123 -1.42 1.12 9.99
C LEU A 123 -1.22 0.48 8.63
N PRO A 124 -0.14 -0.32 8.43
CA PRO A 124 0.05 -1.06 7.20
C PRO A 124 -0.93 -2.23 7.10
N VAL A 125 -1.51 -2.42 5.92
CA VAL A 125 -2.27 -3.62 5.54
C VAL A 125 -1.30 -4.63 4.98
N LYS A 126 -1.32 -5.87 5.51
CA LYS A 126 -0.41 -6.94 5.11
C LYS A 126 -1.17 -8.13 4.53
N SER A 127 -0.63 -8.69 3.47
CA SER A 127 -1.03 -9.99 2.92
C SER A 127 0.18 -10.92 2.91
N ASN A 128 0.08 -12.07 3.57
CA ASN A 128 1.21 -13.03 3.71
C ASN A 128 2.53 -12.37 4.17
N GLY A 129 2.43 -11.43 5.12
CA GLY A 129 3.59 -10.72 5.67
C GLY A 129 4.13 -9.57 4.81
N VAL A 130 3.62 -9.40 3.59
CA VAL A 130 4.00 -8.30 2.68
C VAL A 130 3.02 -7.15 2.83
N VAL A 131 3.52 -5.92 2.95
CA VAL A 131 2.68 -4.71 2.97
C VAL A 131 2.11 -4.49 1.56
N VAL A 132 0.79 -4.53 1.45
CA VAL A 132 0.04 -4.35 0.20
C VAL A 132 -0.68 -2.99 0.13
N GLY A 133 -0.69 -2.26 1.22
CA GLY A 133 -1.32 -0.95 1.36
C GLY A 133 -1.31 -0.50 2.82
N ALA A 134 -2.13 0.50 3.13
CA ALA A 134 -2.31 0.97 4.50
C ALA A 134 -3.68 1.61 4.70
N ILE A 135 -4.13 1.63 5.95
CA ILE A 135 -5.26 2.42 6.43
C ILE A 135 -4.77 3.60 7.27
N GLY A 136 -5.42 4.74 7.14
CA GLY A 136 -5.22 5.90 8.00
C GLY A 136 -6.56 6.44 8.47
N VAL A 137 -6.61 6.83 9.74
CA VAL A 137 -7.80 7.37 10.40
C VAL A 137 -7.48 8.73 11.01
N SER A 138 -8.42 9.65 10.93
CA SER A 138 -8.36 10.96 11.60
C SER A 138 -9.73 11.38 12.11
N GLY A 139 -9.89 11.33 13.41
CA GLY A 139 -11.08 11.74 14.17
C GLY A 139 -10.74 12.76 15.25
N ASP A 140 -11.20 12.53 16.46
CA ASP A 140 -11.09 13.46 17.59
C ASP A 140 -9.79 13.31 18.40
N THR A 141 -9.31 12.05 18.61
CA THR A 141 -8.08 11.79 19.36
C THR A 141 -7.19 10.75 18.65
N PRO A 142 -5.87 10.83 18.83
CA PRO A 142 -4.93 9.84 18.28
C PRO A 142 -5.22 8.41 18.78
N GLU A 143 -5.69 8.26 20.02
CA GLU A 143 -6.05 6.98 20.63
C GLU A 143 -7.28 6.36 19.98
N HIS A 144 -8.30 7.16 19.63
CA HIS A 144 -9.44 6.68 18.88
C HIS A 144 -9.06 6.32 17.45
N ASP A 145 -8.25 7.15 16.80
CA ASP A 145 -7.77 6.92 15.43
C ASP A 145 -7.10 5.55 15.28
N ILE A 146 -6.17 5.22 16.18
CA ILE A 146 -5.45 3.94 16.10
C ILE A 146 -6.36 2.75 16.41
N ARG A 147 -7.31 2.88 17.37
CA ARG A 147 -8.27 1.81 17.67
C ARG A 147 -9.20 1.51 16.51
N ILE A 148 -9.69 2.55 15.82
CA ILE A 148 -10.51 2.40 14.61
C ILE A 148 -9.71 1.70 13.51
N ALA A 149 -8.45 2.11 13.29
CA ALA A 149 -7.59 1.49 12.30
C ALA A 149 -7.28 0.01 12.63
N MET A 150 -7.03 -0.33 13.89
CA MET A 150 -6.81 -1.72 14.35
C MET A 150 -8.05 -2.58 14.13
N ALA A 151 -9.23 -2.11 14.54
CA ALA A 151 -10.48 -2.84 14.37
C ALA A 151 -10.80 -3.17 12.90
N ALA A 152 -10.36 -2.33 11.97
CA ALA A 152 -10.50 -2.60 10.53
C ALA A 152 -9.61 -3.75 10.06
N LEU A 153 -8.50 -4.04 10.73
CA LEU A 153 -7.54 -5.08 10.34
C LEU A 153 -7.77 -6.44 11.02
N GLU A 154 -8.63 -6.50 12.05
CA GLU A 154 -8.91 -7.70 12.86
C GLU A 154 -10.06 -8.57 12.32
N GLN A 155 -10.50 -8.36 11.06
CA GLN A 155 -11.63 -9.07 10.44
C GLN A 155 -11.22 -10.37 9.77
#